data_5b87c94cf9f887829cd2987ff75102e7
#
_entry.id   5b87c94cf9f887829cd2987ff75102e7
#
_cell.length_a   1.000
_cell.length_b   1.000
_cell.length_c   1.000
_cell.angle_alpha   90.00
_cell.angle_beta   90.00
_cell.angle_gamma   90.00
#
_symmetry.space_group_name_H-M   'P 1'
#
loop_
_entity.id
_entity.type
_entity.pdbx_description
1 polymer ?
#
loop_
_entity_poly.entity_id
_entity_poly.type
_entity_poly.pdbx_seq_one_letter_code
_entity_poly.pdbx_strand_id
1 'polypeptide(L)'
;MAAEPFTIAFATPADVPEIQGLVRALADYERLDSICVSTEADLHEALFGSRPAAEVLIARKSRISTPAAGFALFFHTFSTFLGRRSLWLEDLFVRPEHRGAGIGRALLAALAGIARERGCGRFEWAVLDWNQSAIRFYQGLGAVVLPDWRIARVTGGALERLSEDH
;
A
#
# COMPACT_ATOMS: atom_id res chain seq x y z
N MET A 1 -10.82 -16.02 23.41
CA MET A 1 -10.49 -14.62 23.74
C MET A 1 -10.96 -13.75 22.59
N ALA A 2 -11.78 -12.73 22.85
CA ALA A 2 -12.16 -11.77 21.82
C ALA A 2 -10.89 -11.04 21.33
N ALA A 3 -10.73 -10.89 20.01
CA ALA A 3 -9.63 -10.11 19.46
C ALA A 3 -9.74 -8.67 19.99
N GLU A 4 -8.63 -8.09 20.44
CA GLU A 4 -8.64 -6.69 20.86
C GLU A 4 -9.10 -5.82 19.69
N PRO A 5 -10.01 -4.85 19.97
CA PRO A 5 -10.52 -3.98 18.92
C PRO A 5 -9.37 -3.14 18.35
N PHE A 6 -9.37 -2.97 17.03
CA PHE A 6 -8.49 -2.06 16.33
C PHE A 6 -9.31 -1.04 15.53
N THR A 7 -8.70 0.10 15.25
CA THR A 7 -9.29 1.17 14.46
C THR A 7 -8.49 1.38 13.19
N ILE A 8 -9.18 1.74 12.11
CA ILE A 8 -8.55 2.16 10.85
C ILE A 8 -8.93 3.61 10.60
N ALA A 9 -7.94 4.44 10.32
CA ALA A 9 -8.13 5.85 10.00
C ALA A 9 -7.13 6.31 8.95
N PHE A 10 -7.45 7.40 8.26
CA PHE A 10 -6.47 8.09 7.43
C PHE A 10 -5.31 8.59 8.30
N ALA A 11 -4.10 8.50 7.75
CA ALA A 11 -2.90 9.05 8.37
C ALA A 11 -2.96 10.57 8.42
N THR A 12 -2.22 11.14 9.36
CA THR A 12 -1.98 12.56 9.53
C THR A 12 -0.49 12.88 9.36
N PRO A 13 -0.08 14.13 9.18
CA PRO A 13 1.35 14.48 9.13
C PRO A 13 2.18 13.98 10.32
N ALA A 14 1.57 13.88 11.50
CA ALA A 14 2.23 13.37 12.71
C ALA A 14 2.57 11.87 12.63
N ASP A 15 1.96 11.14 11.72
CA ASP A 15 2.16 9.70 11.55
C ASP A 15 3.34 9.37 10.63
N VAL A 16 3.95 10.35 9.97
CA VAL A 16 5.01 10.13 8.97
C VAL A 16 6.20 9.31 9.50
N PRO A 17 6.75 9.58 10.71
CA PRO A 17 7.85 8.76 11.24
C PRO A 17 7.45 7.28 11.41
N GLU A 18 6.21 7.04 11.83
CA GLU A 18 5.69 5.70 12.01
C GLU A 18 5.46 4.98 10.66
N ILE A 19 4.92 5.70 9.67
CA ILE A 19 4.76 5.19 8.30
C ILE A 19 6.12 4.80 7.72
N GLN A 20 7.15 5.65 7.88
CA GLN A 20 8.51 5.33 7.45
C GLN A 20 9.04 4.05 8.10
N GLY A 21 8.78 3.86 9.39
CA GLY A 21 9.15 2.63 10.10
C GLY A 21 8.42 1.39 9.55
N LEU A 22 7.16 1.51 9.16
CA LEU A 22 6.37 0.43 8.56
C LEU A 22 6.81 0.11 7.13
N VAL A 23 7.14 1.13 6.32
CA VAL A 23 7.71 0.96 4.97
C VAL A 23 9.03 0.21 5.02
N ARG A 24 9.93 0.57 5.96
CA ARG A 24 11.20 -0.16 6.15
C ARG A 24 10.98 -1.60 6.60
N ALA A 25 10.02 -1.83 7.50
CA ALA A 25 9.69 -3.18 7.94
C ALA A 25 9.09 -4.04 6.81
N LEU A 26 8.34 -3.44 5.89
CA LEU A 26 7.87 -4.10 4.68
C LEU A 26 9.03 -4.42 3.74
N ALA A 27 9.93 -3.46 3.50
CA ALA A 27 11.10 -3.64 2.63
C ALA A 27 11.99 -4.79 3.14
N ASP A 28 12.23 -4.87 4.46
CA ASP A 28 12.96 -5.99 5.09
C ASP A 28 12.23 -7.32 4.88
N TYR A 29 10.92 -7.36 5.11
CA TYR A 29 10.11 -8.56 4.86
C TYR A 29 10.19 -9.05 3.41
N GLU A 30 10.18 -8.12 2.45
CA GLU A 30 10.27 -8.41 1.01
C GLU A 30 11.71 -8.59 0.51
N ARG A 31 12.72 -8.41 1.38
CA ARG A 31 14.17 -8.47 1.05
C ARG A 31 14.57 -7.40 0.03
N LEU A 32 13.97 -6.23 0.14
CA LEU A 32 14.17 -5.06 -0.72
C LEU A 32 14.72 -3.85 0.03
N ASP A 33 15.27 -4.05 1.23
CA ASP A 33 15.85 -3.01 2.09
C ASP A 33 16.94 -2.20 1.39
N SER A 34 17.72 -2.81 0.51
CA SER A 34 18.78 -2.13 -0.24
C SER A 34 18.26 -1.05 -1.22
N ILE A 35 17.00 -1.11 -1.62
CA ILE A 35 16.37 -0.11 -2.50
C ILE A 35 15.40 0.81 -1.76
N CYS A 36 15.18 0.60 -0.46
CA CYS A 36 14.33 1.42 0.37
C CYS A 36 15.09 2.67 0.85
N VAL A 37 15.20 3.67 -0.01
CA VAL A 37 15.97 4.90 0.22
C VAL A 37 15.12 6.10 0.62
N SER A 38 13.80 5.96 0.64
CA SER A 38 12.87 7.05 1.00
C SER A 38 13.12 7.55 2.42
N THR A 39 12.93 8.86 2.61
CA THR A 39 13.06 9.55 3.89
C THR A 39 11.69 9.98 4.43
N GLU A 40 11.63 10.39 5.70
CA GLU A 40 10.43 11.01 6.28
C GLU A 40 10.02 12.28 5.52
N ALA A 41 10.97 13.05 5.03
CA ALA A 41 10.71 14.26 4.24
C ALA A 41 10.06 13.92 2.90
N ASP A 42 10.54 12.87 2.22
CA ASP A 42 9.94 12.39 0.96
C ASP A 42 8.50 11.91 1.18
N LEU A 43 8.26 11.15 2.25
CA LEU A 43 6.91 10.67 2.59
C LEU A 43 6.00 11.83 2.99
N HIS A 44 6.51 12.80 3.77
CA HIS A 44 5.72 13.97 4.13
C HIS A 44 5.26 14.75 2.90
N GLU A 45 6.17 15.03 1.97
CA GLU A 45 5.82 15.73 0.73
C GLU A 45 4.85 14.90 -0.14
N ALA A 46 5.10 13.58 -0.29
CA ALA A 46 4.28 12.70 -1.10
C ALA A 46 2.85 12.50 -0.54
N LEU A 47 2.67 12.57 0.78
CA LEU A 47 1.37 12.32 1.42
C LEU A 47 0.63 13.60 1.81
N PHE A 48 1.36 14.67 2.16
CA PHE A 48 0.78 15.88 2.78
C PHE A 48 1.27 17.18 2.14
N GLY A 49 2.08 17.11 1.08
CA GLY A 49 2.53 18.27 0.33
C GLY A 49 1.40 18.92 -0.47
N SER A 50 1.75 19.93 -1.25
CA SER A 50 0.77 20.70 -2.04
C SER A 50 0.05 19.91 -3.13
N ARG A 51 0.65 18.80 -3.57
CA ARG A 51 0.09 17.85 -4.55
C ARG A 51 0.34 16.42 -4.08
N PRO A 52 -0.45 15.91 -3.13
CA PRO A 52 -0.25 14.56 -2.61
C PRO A 52 -0.27 13.52 -3.73
N ALA A 53 0.72 12.63 -3.73
CA ALA A 53 0.85 11.54 -4.69
C ALA A 53 0.11 10.28 -4.23
N ALA A 54 -0.07 10.10 -2.91
CA ALA A 54 -0.68 8.94 -2.29
C ALA A 54 -1.42 9.30 -1.01
N GLU A 55 -2.17 8.33 -0.51
CA GLU A 55 -2.90 8.38 0.76
C GLU A 55 -2.56 7.14 1.59
N VAL A 56 -2.69 7.23 2.91
CA VAL A 56 -2.39 6.12 3.82
C VAL A 56 -3.54 5.89 4.79
N LEU A 57 -3.91 4.63 4.95
CA LEU A 57 -4.70 4.16 6.09
C LEU A 57 -3.78 3.49 7.10
N ILE A 58 -3.99 3.81 8.38
CA ILE A 58 -3.27 3.20 9.51
C ILE A 58 -4.24 2.41 10.37
N ALA A 59 -3.82 1.21 10.75
CA ALA A 59 -4.52 0.37 11.73
C ALA A 59 -3.80 0.43 13.08
N ARG A 60 -4.54 0.75 14.18
CA ARG A 60 -4.05 0.76 15.56
C ARG A 60 -4.93 -0.08 16.46
N LYS A 61 -4.34 -0.83 17.38
CA LYS A 61 -5.07 -1.66 18.35
C LYS A 61 -5.72 -0.89 19.49
N SER A 62 -5.37 0.35 19.73
CA SER A 62 -5.95 1.22 20.75
C SER A 62 -6.01 2.66 20.26
N ARG A 63 -6.88 3.46 20.85
CA ARG A 63 -7.16 4.82 20.37
C ARG A 63 -6.02 5.84 20.57
N ILE A 64 -5.08 5.60 21.49
CA ILE A 64 -4.09 6.61 21.85
C ILE A 64 -2.76 5.93 22.17
N SER A 65 -1.67 6.35 21.50
CA SER A 65 -0.26 6.06 21.77
C SER A 65 0.25 4.61 21.60
N THR A 66 -0.51 3.70 21.02
CA THR A 66 0.07 2.41 20.62
C THR A 66 0.66 2.50 19.21
N PRO A 67 1.82 1.87 18.96
CA PRO A 67 2.38 1.78 17.62
C PRO A 67 1.37 1.20 16.64
N ALA A 68 1.39 1.69 15.40
CA ALA A 68 0.53 1.17 14.35
C ALA A 68 0.76 -0.34 14.15
N ALA A 69 -0.32 -1.08 14.13
CA ALA A 69 -0.30 -2.52 13.89
C ALA A 69 -0.09 -2.86 12.41
N GLY A 70 -0.41 -1.91 11.52
CA GLY A 70 -0.23 -2.03 10.08
C GLY A 70 -0.70 -0.80 9.34
N PHE A 71 -0.45 -0.78 8.03
CA PHE A 71 -0.85 0.31 7.15
C PHE A 71 -1.18 -0.18 5.76
N ALA A 72 -1.85 0.68 4.99
CA ALA A 72 -2.04 0.53 3.55
C ALA A 72 -1.81 1.88 2.88
N LEU A 73 -0.85 1.94 1.95
CA LEU A 73 -0.57 3.10 1.12
C LEU A 73 -1.17 2.88 -0.26
N PHE A 74 -1.89 3.86 -0.78
CA PHE A 74 -2.62 3.74 -2.03
C PHE A 74 -2.71 5.05 -2.78
N PHE A 75 -2.97 4.95 -4.08
CA PHE A 75 -3.21 6.10 -4.95
C PHE A 75 -4.18 5.73 -6.08
N HIS A 76 -4.49 6.67 -6.96
CA HIS A 76 -5.39 6.42 -8.08
C HIS A 76 -4.61 6.32 -9.38
N THR A 77 -4.93 5.28 -10.15
CA THR A 77 -4.60 5.16 -11.57
C THR A 77 -5.84 5.46 -12.42
N PHE A 78 -5.70 5.46 -13.73
CA PHE A 78 -6.82 5.65 -14.66
C PHE A 78 -6.85 4.54 -15.69
N SER A 79 -7.99 3.91 -15.88
CA SER A 79 -8.21 2.93 -16.92
C SER A 79 -8.89 3.59 -18.13
N THR A 80 -8.16 3.70 -19.23
CA THR A 80 -8.73 4.21 -20.49
C THR A 80 -9.85 3.31 -21.03
N PHE A 81 -9.76 2.00 -20.83
CA PHE A 81 -10.77 1.05 -21.31
C PHE A 81 -12.07 1.12 -20.49
N LEU A 82 -11.97 1.41 -19.18
CA LEU A 82 -13.15 1.59 -18.34
C LEU A 82 -13.65 3.04 -18.30
N GLY A 83 -12.83 4.00 -18.75
CA GLY A 83 -13.11 5.43 -18.64
C GLY A 83 -13.23 5.89 -17.17
N ARG A 84 -12.60 5.21 -16.24
CA ARG A 84 -12.73 5.43 -14.79
C ARG A 84 -11.40 5.37 -14.07
N ARG A 85 -11.36 6.01 -12.91
CA ARG A 85 -10.25 5.80 -11.96
C ARG A 85 -10.22 4.34 -11.49
N SER A 86 -9.04 3.86 -11.17
CA SER A 86 -8.82 2.64 -10.42
C SER A 86 -8.13 3.01 -9.12
N LEU A 87 -8.35 2.24 -8.06
CA LEU A 87 -7.57 2.35 -6.85
C LEU A 87 -6.39 1.38 -6.95
N TRP A 88 -5.17 1.88 -6.75
CA TRP A 88 -3.95 1.08 -6.71
C TRP A 88 -3.42 1.05 -5.29
N LEU A 89 -3.29 -0.14 -4.74
CA LEU A 89 -2.63 -0.35 -3.46
C LEU A 89 -1.14 -0.59 -3.73
N GLU A 90 -0.30 0.30 -3.23
CA GLU A 90 1.15 0.17 -3.34
C GLU A 90 1.69 -0.75 -2.25
N ASP A 91 1.38 -0.44 -0.99
CA ASP A 91 1.88 -1.16 0.15
C ASP A 91 0.75 -1.63 1.07
N LEU A 92 0.83 -2.87 1.51
CA LEU A 92 0.03 -3.43 2.59
C LEU A 92 0.94 -4.19 3.56
N PHE A 93 1.04 -3.72 4.78
CA PHE A 93 1.83 -4.39 5.79
C PHE A 93 1.11 -4.45 7.13
N VAL A 94 1.19 -5.60 7.76
CA VAL A 94 0.77 -5.82 9.15
C VAL A 94 1.96 -6.41 9.90
N ARG A 95 2.32 -5.77 11.01
CA ARG A 95 3.42 -6.24 11.85
C ARG A 95 3.21 -7.71 12.22
N PRO A 96 4.27 -8.54 12.22
CA PRO A 96 4.17 -9.99 12.46
C PRO A 96 3.37 -10.33 13.73
N GLU A 97 3.62 -9.60 14.82
CA GLU A 97 2.96 -9.80 16.12
C GLU A 97 1.46 -9.46 16.13
N HIS A 98 0.97 -8.83 15.07
CA HIS A 98 -0.45 -8.44 14.91
C HIS A 98 -1.14 -9.21 13.77
N ARG A 99 -0.43 -10.13 13.11
CA ARG A 99 -1.02 -10.97 12.06
C ARG A 99 -2.04 -11.95 12.65
N GLY A 100 -2.94 -12.44 11.80
CA GLY A 100 -4.01 -13.35 12.25
C GLY A 100 -5.20 -12.68 12.96
N ALA A 101 -5.09 -11.38 13.31
CA ALA A 101 -6.16 -10.61 13.96
C ALA A 101 -7.16 -9.96 12.98
N GLY A 102 -7.07 -10.25 11.68
CA GLY A 102 -7.98 -9.70 10.67
C GLY A 102 -7.65 -8.29 10.16
N ILE A 103 -6.56 -7.66 10.64
CA ILE A 103 -6.19 -6.28 10.30
C ILE A 103 -5.98 -6.08 8.80
N GLY A 104 -5.23 -6.97 8.14
CA GLY A 104 -5.00 -6.88 6.69
C GLY A 104 -6.30 -6.95 5.89
N ARG A 105 -7.22 -7.84 6.28
CA ARG A 105 -8.56 -7.93 5.68
C ARG A 105 -9.36 -6.64 5.87
N ALA A 106 -9.30 -6.06 7.06
CA ALA A 106 -10.04 -4.84 7.36
C ALA A 106 -9.48 -3.61 6.61
N LEU A 107 -8.14 -3.51 6.45
CA LEU A 107 -7.51 -2.50 5.60
C LEU A 107 -7.96 -2.62 4.14
N LEU A 108 -7.96 -3.83 3.57
CA LEU A 108 -8.45 -4.07 2.21
C LEU A 108 -9.94 -3.77 2.07
N ALA A 109 -10.75 -4.12 3.06
CA ALA A 109 -12.18 -3.80 3.06
C ALA A 109 -12.43 -2.28 3.11
N ALA A 110 -11.66 -1.54 3.91
CA ALA A 110 -11.72 -0.08 3.95
C ALA A 110 -11.35 0.54 2.60
N LEU A 111 -10.28 0.05 1.96
CA LEU A 111 -9.89 0.49 0.61
C LEU A 111 -10.93 0.16 -0.45
N ALA A 112 -11.55 -1.01 -0.39
CA ALA A 112 -12.65 -1.38 -1.28
C ALA A 112 -13.87 -0.46 -1.10
N GLY A 113 -14.15 -0.05 0.14
CA GLY A 113 -15.15 0.98 0.46
C GLY A 113 -14.81 2.33 -0.22
N ILE A 114 -13.60 2.81 -0.03
CA ILE A 114 -13.09 4.04 -0.66
C ILE A 114 -13.16 3.94 -2.19
N ALA A 115 -12.72 2.83 -2.77
CA ALA A 115 -12.78 2.62 -4.21
C ALA A 115 -14.22 2.72 -4.74
N ARG A 116 -15.18 2.12 -4.05
CA ARG A 116 -16.60 2.19 -4.40
C ARG A 116 -17.16 3.61 -4.27
N GLU A 117 -16.89 4.30 -3.16
CA GLU A 117 -17.34 5.67 -2.90
C GLU A 117 -16.80 6.66 -3.91
N ARG A 118 -15.54 6.47 -4.35
CA ARG A 118 -14.88 7.30 -5.37
C ARG A 118 -15.18 6.88 -6.81
N GLY A 119 -16.07 5.90 -7.03
CA GLY A 119 -16.48 5.44 -8.35
C GLY A 119 -15.38 4.75 -9.16
N CYS A 120 -14.40 4.14 -8.49
CA CYS A 120 -13.34 3.39 -9.15
C CYS A 120 -13.91 2.17 -9.89
N GLY A 121 -13.40 1.92 -11.10
CA GLY A 121 -13.82 0.78 -11.91
C GLY A 121 -13.20 -0.54 -11.45
N ARG A 122 -12.08 -0.48 -10.71
CA ARG A 122 -11.37 -1.63 -10.15
C ARG A 122 -10.44 -1.23 -9.02
N PHE A 123 -10.05 -2.24 -8.24
CA PHE A 123 -9.08 -2.14 -7.16
C PHE A 123 -7.96 -3.15 -7.44
N GLU A 124 -6.73 -2.70 -7.56
CA GLU A 124 -5.59 -3.48 -8.06
C GLU A 124 -4.34 -3.28 -7.18
N TRP A 125 -3.47 -4.29 -7.20
CA TRP A 125 -2.14 -4.26 -6.58
C TRP A 125 -1.22 -5.27 -7.23
N ALA A 126 0.09 -5.15 -7.00
CA ALA A 126 1.07 -6.15 -7.33
C ALA A 126 1.36 -7.06 -6.13
N VAL A 127 1.79 -8.27 -6.41
CA VAL A 127 2.25 -9.23 -5.39
C VAL A 127 3.47 -9.98 -5.92
N LEU A 128 4.48 -10.17 -5.08
CA LEU A 128 5.68 -10.92 -5.46
C LEU A 128 5.34 -12.41 -5.65
N ASP A 129 5.80 -13.00 -6.73
CA ASP A 129 5.49 -14.40 -7.12
C ASP A 129 5.81 -15.42 -6.02
N TRP A 130 6.86 -15.18 -5.26
CA TRP A 130 7.25 -16.07 -4.17
C TRP A 130 6.36 -15.94 -2.93
N ASN A 131 5.61 -14.84 -2.79
CA ASN A 131 4.78 -14.57 -1.61
C ASN A 131 3.45 -15.34 -1.67
N GLN A 132 3.55 -16.65 -1.65
CA GLN A 132 2.41 -17.55 -1.75
C GLN A 132 1.38 -17.37 -0.63
N SER A 133 1.81 -16.91 0.54
CA SER A 133 0.89 -16.62 1.65
C SER A 133 -0.01 -15.42 1.34
N ALA A 134 0.54 -14.35 0.78
CA ALA A 134 -0.22 -13.18 0.36
C ALA A 134 -1.14 -13.51 -0.83
N ILE A 135 -0.64 -14.27 -1.82
CA ILE A 135 -1.45 -14.70 -2.97
C ILE A 135 -2.68 -15.48 -2.50
N ARG A 136 -2.52 -16.49 -1.64
CA ARG A 136 -3.67 -17.23 -1.09
C ARG A 136 -4.61 -16.36 -0.27
N PHE A 137 -4.08 -15.42 0.49
CA PHE A 137 -4.88 -14.47 1.25
C PHE A 137 -5.74 -13.60 0.32
N TYR A 138 -5.18 -13.03 -0.74
CA TYR A 138 -5.90 -12.21 -1.71
C TYR A 138 -6.94 -13.03 -2.49
N GLN A 139 -6.59 -14.23 -2.95
CA GLN A 139 -7.54 -15.14 -3.60
C GLN A 139 -8.71 -15.51 -2.70
N GLY A 140 -8.46 -15.72 -1.40
CA GLY A 140 -9.49 -15.94 -0.39
C GLY A 140 -10.45 -14.76 -0.17
N LEU A 141 -10.08 -13.57 -0.65
CA LEU A 141 -10.93 -12.37 -0.69
C LEU A 141 -11.64 -12.16 -2.03
N GLY A 142 -11.41 -13.05 -3.00
CA GLY A 142 -11.99 -12.98 -4.34
C GLY A 142 -11.11 -12.25 -5.37
N ALA A 143 -9.87 -11.92 -5.04
CA ALA A 143 -8.94 -11.35 -6.02
C ALA A 143 -8.49 -12.41 -7.04
N VAL A 144 -8.29 -11.97 -8.27
CA VAL A 144 -7.74 -12.80 -9.36
C VAL A 144 -6.33 -12.31 -9.66
N VAL A 145 -5.36 -13.21 -9.58
CA VAL A 145 -3.99 -12.93 -10.04
C VAL A 145 -3.96 -13.06 -11.56
N LEU A 146 -3.49 -12.01 -12.24
CA LEU A 146 -3.46 -11.95 -13.71
C LEU A 146 -2.14 -12.54 -14.23
N PRO A 147 -2.11 -13.75 -14.81
CA PRO A 147 -0.87 -14.44 -15.15
C PRO A 147 -0.18 -13.86 -16.39
N ASP A 148 -0.94 -13.17 -17.25
CA ASP A 148 -0.45 -12.66 -18.54
C ASP A 148 0.13 -11.25 -18.46
N TRP A 149 0.07 -10.60 -17.28
CA TRP A 149 0.59 -9.25 -17.09
C TRP A 149 1.98 -9.28 -16.48
N ARG A 150 2.84 -8.37 -16.95
CA ARG A 150 4.20 -8.15 -16.45
C ARG A 150 4.39 -6.68 -16.15
N ILE A 151 5.13 -6.37 -15.09
CA ILE A 151 5.56 -5.01 -14.80
C ILE A 151 6.84 -4.76 -15.59
N ALA A 152 6.82 -3.74 -16.45
CA ALA A 152 8.02 -3.22 -17.10
C ALA A 152 8.50 -1.97 -16.34
N ARG A 153 9.80 -1.86 -16.13
CA ARG A 153 10.40 -0.77 -15.36
C ARG A 153 11.67 -0.24 -16.03
N VAL A 154 11.77 1.06 -16.11
CA VAL A 154 12.98 1.76 -16.55
C VAL A 154 13.47 2.64 -15.40
N THR A 155 14.75 2.53 -15.03
CA THR A 155 15.35 3.27 -13.90
C THR A 155 16.78 3.68 -14.21
N GLY A 156 17.32 4.65 -13.45
CA GLY A 156 18.72 5.09 -13.55
C GLY A 156 19.13 5.51 -14.96
N GLY A 157 20.32 5.13 -15.38
CA GLY A 157 20.86 5.51 -16.68
C GLY A 157 20.05 5.05 -17.90
N ALA A 158 19.20 4.02 -17.76
CA ALA A 158 18.29 3.65 -18.84
C ALA A 158 17.14 4.67 -18.99
N LEU A 159 16.66 5.22 -17.87
CA LEU A 159 15.66 6.28 -17.89
C LEU A 159 16.23 7.57 -18.49
N GLU A 160 17.49 7.93 -18.14
CA GLU A 160 18.20 9.08 -18.67
C GLU A 160 18.31 8.96 -20.20
N ARG A 161 18.88 7.86 -20.70
CA ARG A 161 19.01 7.64 -22.15
C ARG A 161 17.68 7.72 -22.89
N LEU A 162 16.63 7.09 -22.35
CA LEU A 162 15.30 7.11 -22.97
C LEU A 162 14.72 8.54 -23.05
N SER A 163 15.08 9.43 -22.13
CA SER A 163 14.62 10.83 -22.14
C SER A 163 15.36 11.69 -23.17
N GLU A 164 16.52 11.25 -23.65
CA GLU A 164 17.37 11.94 -24.62
C GLU A 164 17.11 11.53 -26.07
N ASP A 165 16.36 10.44 -26.30
CA ASP A 165 16.01 9.90 -27.62
C ASP A 165 14.91 10.73 -28.33
N HIS A 166 15.07 12.09 -28.37
CA HIS A 166 14.14 13.02 -29.04
C HIS A 166 14.82 13.81 -30.16
#